data_6709258cea052acd851823d3f3a70d4c
#
_entry.id   6709258cea052acd851823d3f3a70d4c
#
_cell.length_a   1.000
_cell.length_b   1.000
_cell.length_c   1.000
_cell.angle_alpha   90.00
_cell.angle_beta   90.00
_cell.angle_gamma   90.00
#
_symmetry.space_group_name_H-M   'P 1'
#
loop_
_entity.id
_entity.type
_entity.pdbx_description
1 polymer ?
#
loop_
_entity_poly.entity_id
_entity_poly.type
_entity_poly.pdbx_seq_one_letter_code
_entity_poly.pdbx_strand_id
1 'polypeptide(L)'
;MLAALLAVTWTSSSLADGDRGGNGDGDYDGRGNNQAQGNNADRDNNGNRGDEREEKGYQQINLVADLPGVAILQDTNLVNAWGISFGPNTPFWISDNGTGLSTLYTVTNDMMGMPHVVKQGLEVTIPGDGTPTGQLFNNTRGFHTNLFIFASEDGTISGWRPALGTAAETLVSAPNSVYKGITLISNSSGPMLLVANFRQAKIDIYDGQMNLIHQYADTKAPSDYAPFNVEAINGMVFVTFAKQDSAMHDDVPGPGNGLIDILDPMTGVFHRLVTGTDAGGNNHAVNSPWGMVISPADFGEHSDQLLVGNFGDGTIMSFDDHGRFDGLLRDAKHKTLTIDGLWALTVGNGTRAGVPGALYFTAGPGGERHGLFGSLVTAKKAVRGHRHDND
;
A
#
# COMPACT_ATOMS: atom_id res chain seq x y z
N MET A 1 -37.64 -1.53 -4.62
CA MET A 1 -36.59 -1.01 -3.72
C MET A 1 -35.34 -0.90 -4.56
N LEU A 2 -34.95 0.33 -4.89
CA LEU A 2 -33.86 0.66 -5.80
C LEU A 2 -32.53 0.33 -5.12
N ALA A 3 -31.73 -0.55 -5.72
CA ALA A 3 -30.32 -0.69 -5.41
C ALA A 3 -29.59 0.53 -5.99
N ALA A 4 -29.16 1.44 -5.15
CA ALA A 4 -28.26 2.52 -5.54
C ALA A 4 -26.89 1.89 -5.77
N LEU A 5 -26.47 1.77 -7.03
CA LEU A 5 -25.10 1.53 -7.43
C LEU A 5 -24.31 2.77 -7.01
N LEU A 6 -23.48 2.66 -5.97
CA LEU A 6 -22.47 3.68 -5.68
C LEU A 6 -21.43 3.63 -6.80
N ALA A 7 -21.51 4.56 -7.73
CA ALA A 7 -20.42 4.83 -8.64
C ALA A 7 -19.32 5.55 -7.84
N VAL A 8 -18.26 4.83 -7.53
CA VAL A 8 -17.06 5.38 -6.91
C VAL A 8 -16.24 6.05 -8.01
N THR A 9 -16.34 7.36 -8.12
CA THR A 9 -15.47 8.14 -8.99
C THR A 9 -14.35 8.75 -8.16
N TRP A 10 -13.12 8.38 -8.46
CA TRP A 10 -11.92 9.03 -7.96
C TRP A 10 -11.87 10.46 -8.52
N THR A 11 -12.15 11.47 -7.71
CA THR A 11 -11.99 12.86 -8.14
C THR A 11 -10.54 13.28 -7.93
N SER A 12 -9.76 13.29 -9.00
CA SER A 12 -8.52 14.06 -9.07
C SER A 12 -8.88 15.55 -9.00
N SER A 13 -8.46 16.26 -7.96
CA SER A 13 -8.58 17.72 -7.88
C SER A 13 -7.54 18.36 -8.79
N SER A 14 -7.91 18.60 -10.06
CA SER A 14 -7.18 19.52 -10.91
C SER A 14 -7.63 20.96 -10.60
N LEU A 15 -6.70 21.79 -10.17
CA LEU A 15 -6.89 23.24 -10.09
C LEU A 15 -7.13 23.78 -11.52
N ALA A 16 -8.31 24.32 -11.73
CA ALA A 16 -8.69 25.01 -12.96
C ALA A 16 -8.00 26.37 -13.02
N ASP A 17 -7.37 26.64 -14.16
CA ASP A 17 -7.04 28.01 -14.54
C ASP A 17 -7.96 28.44 -15.69
N GLY A 18 -8.43 29.70 -15.62
CA GLY A 18 -9.58 30.20 -16.28
C GLY A 18 -9.39 30.84 -17.65
N ASP A 19 -10.50 30.83 -18.35
CA ASP A 19 -11.12 31.90 -19.13
C ASP A 19 -10.49 32.38 -20.46
N ARG A 20 -11.27 32.21 -21.54
CA ARG A 20 -11.82 33.22 -22.44
C ARG A 20 -12.30 32.66 -23.78
N GLY A 21 -13.51 32.74 -24.01
CA GLY A 21 -14.48 33.10 -24.96
C GLY A 21 -14.14 33.31 -26.44
N GLY A 22 -15.05 32.88 -27.33
CA GLY A 22 -15.10 33.29 -28.73
C GLY A 22 -16.04 32.43 -29.59
N ASN A 23 -17.24 32.97 -29.83
CA ASN A 23 -18.26 32.50 -30.76
C ASN A 23 -17.77 32.40 -32.22
N GLY A 24 -18.39 31.50 -33.00
CA GLY A 24 -18.39 31.59 -34.46
C GLY A 24 -19.06 30.39 -35.13
N ASP A 25 -20.35 30.58 -35.45
CA ASP A 25 -21.15 29.73 -36.35
C ASP A 25 -20.61 29.71 -37.77
N GLY A 26 -20.87 28.64 -38.51
CA GLY A 26 -20.71 28.63 -39.97
C GLY A 26 -20.85 27.25 -40.60
N ASP A 27 -22.07 26.87 -40.93
CA ASP A 27 -22.41 25.87 -41.96
C ASP A 27 -21.71 26.16 -43.30
N TYR A 28 -21.31 25.13 -44.02
CA TYR A 28 -21.64 24.97 -45.46
C TYR A 28 -21.22 23.61 -46.04
N ASP A 29 -22.17 22.99 -46.73
CA ASP A 29 -22.09 21.86 -47.65
C ASP A 29 -21.13 22.08 -48.84
N GLY A 30 -20.67 20.97 -49.44
CA GLY A 30 -20.23 21.05 -50.85
C GLY A 30 -19.31 19.96 -51.32
N ARG A 31 -19.86 19.03 -52.07
CA ARG A 31 -19.21 17.98 -52.90
C ARG A 31 -18.22 18.55 -53.90
N GLY A 32 -17.20 17.78 -54.26
CA GLY A 32 -16.40 18.01 -55.48
C GLY A 32 -15.20 17.10 -55.62
N ASN A 33 -15.35 16.08 -56.45
CA ASN A 33 -14.33 15.25 -57.05
C ASN A 33 -13.40 16.10 -57.92
N ASN A 34 -12.05 15.89 -57.90
CA ASN A 34 -11.28 15.68 -59.14
C ASN A 34 -9.78 15.35 -58.89
N GLN A 35 -9.32 14.42 -59.65
CA GLN A 35 -7.92 13.99 -59.84
C GLN A 35 -7.09 15.08 -60.53
N ALA A 36 -5.84 15.24 -60.13
CA ALA A 36 -4.73 15.57 -61.06
C ALA A 36 -3.39 15.22 -60.41
N GLN A 37 -2.61 14.51 -61.21
CA GLN A 37 -1.19 14.15 -61.03
C GLN A 37 -0.27 15.37 -61.06
N GLY A 38 0.90 15.26 -60.37
CA GLY A 38 2.03 16.14 -60.69
C GLY A 38 3.11 16.24 -59.61
N ASN A 39 4.13 15.40 -59.78
CA ASN A 39 5.59 15.62 -59.59
C ASN A 39 6.21 16.03 -58.24
N ASN A 40 7.06 15.13 -57.79
CA ASN A 40 8.38 15.21 -57.13
C ASN A 40 8.90 16.60 -56.72
N ALA A 41 9.19 16.72 -55.44
CA ALA A 41 10.43 17.33 -54.95
C ALA A 41 10.77 16.72 -53.58
N ASP A 42 11.85 15.98 -53.55
CA ASP A 42 12.54 15.51 -52.37
C ASP A 42 12.78 16.66 -51.37
N ARG A 43 12.29 16.52 -50.16
CA ARG A 43 12.89 17.14 -48.98
C ARG A 43 12.91 16.09 -47.91
N ASP A 44 14.02 15.42 -47.81
CA ASP A 44 14.49 14.71 -46.63
C ASP A 44 14.40 15.67 -45.44
N ASN A 45 13.33 15.60 -44.71
CA ASN A 45 13.29 16.11 -43.35
C ASN A 45 13.22 14.90 -42.42
N ASN A 46 14.37 14.22 -42.35
CA ASN A 46 14.62 13.17 -41.37
C ASN A 46 14.73 13.84 -39.99
N GLY A 47 13.62 14.38 -39.54
CA GLY A 47 13.41 14.76 -38.17
C GLY A 47 13.45 13.48 -37.34
N ASN A 48 14.65 13.17 -36.89
CA ASN A 48 14.90 12.17 -35.87
C ASN A 48 14.04 12.55 -34.60
N ARG A 49 12.74 12.22 -34.64
CA ARG A 49 11.96 12.09 -33.45
C ARG A 49 12.55 10.87 -32.78
N GLY A 50 13.56 11.10 -31.94
CA GLY A 50 13.97 10.14 -30.96
C GLY A 50 12.70 9.65 -30.28
N ASP A 51 12.34 8.42 -30.51
CA ASP A 51 11.37 7.67 -29.75
C ASP A 51 11.87 7.73 -28.30
N GLU A 52 11.46 8.76 -27.56
CA GLU A 52 11.64 8.82 -26.12
C GLU A 52 10.70 7.74 -25.55
N ARG A 53 11.12 6.49 -25.71
CA ARG A 53 10.55 5.42 -24.93
C ARG A 53 10.94 5.74 -23.49
N GLU A 54 10.00 6.30 -22.74
CA GLU A 54 10.11 6.33 -21.29
C GLU A 54 10.48 4.92 -20.84
N GLU A 55 11.61 4.77 -20.16
CA GLU A 55 11.93 3.50 -19.52
C GLU A 55 10.84 3.27 -18.47
N LYS A 56 9.91 2.40 -18.81
CA LYS A 56 8.81 2.00 -17.94
C LYS A 56 9.36 0.99 -16.94
N GLY A 57 9.04 1.17 -15.68
CA GLY A 57 9.39 0.22 -14.64
C GLY A 57 9.81 0.88 -13.33
N TYR A 58 10.10 0.05 -12.34
CA TYR A 58 10.40 0.47 -10.98
C TYR A 58 11.76 -0.05 -10.53
N GLN A 59 12.40 0.70 -9.63
CA GLN A 59 13.64 0.32 -8.98
C GLN A 59 13.38 0.11 -7.50
N GLN A 60 13.77 -1.06 -6.98
CA GLN A 60 13.79 -1.34 -5.56
C GLN A 60 15.07 -0.80 -4.94
N ILE A 61 14.95 -0.12 -3.80
CA ILE A 61 16.03 0.36 -2.96
C ILE A 61 15.83 -0.19 -1.56
N ASN A 62 16.75 -1.01 -1.09
CA ASN A 62 16.74 -1.54 0.27
C ASN A 62 17.30 -0.49 1.22
N LEU A 63 16.48 0.00 2.15
CA LEU A 63 16.81 1.07 3.08
C LEU A 63 17.41 0.54 4.38
N VAL A 64 16.75 -0.43 5.01
CA VAL A 64 17.17 -1.06 6.27
C VAL A 64 16.98 -2.56 6.18
N ALA A 65 17.92 -3.35 6.70
CA ALA A 65 17.80 -4.79 6.86
C ALA A 65 18.54 -5.26 8.13
N ASP A 66 18.14 -6.41 8.68
CA ASP A 66 18.84 -7.04 9.80
C ASP A 66 20.19 -7.65 9.38
N LEU A 67 20.29 -8.09 8.13
CA LEU A 67 21.51 -8.71 7.60
C LEU A 67 22.49 -7.65 7.05
N PRO A 68 23.82 -7.87 7.24
CA PRO A 68 24.83 -6.96 6.74
C PRO A 68 24.91 -6.98 5.20
N GLY A 69 25.10 -5.82 4.60
CA GLY A 69 25.32 -5.65 3.15
C GLY A 69 24.08 -5.84 2.27
N VAL A 70 22.90 -5.99 2.88
CA VAL A 70 21.61 -6.14 2.15
C VAL A 70 20.97 -4.78 1.88
N ALA A 71 21.14 -3.81 2.76
CA ALA A 71 20.52 -2.49 2.69
C ALA A 71 21.52 -1.35 2.99
N ILE A 72 21.08 -0.11 2.83
CA ILE A 72 21.86 1.10 3.15
C ILE A 72 22.25 1.11 4.62
N LEU A 73 21.31 0.77 5.51
CA LEU A 73 21.49 0.71 6.96
C LEU A 73 21.26 -0.71 7.46
N GLN A 74 22.14 -1.21 8.33
CA GLN A 74 21.90 -2.45 9.06
C GLN A 74 21.27 -2.13 10.41
N ASP A 75 20.17 -2.86 10.74
CA ASP A 75 19.55 -2.84 12.07
C ASP A 75 19.09 -4.24 12.46
N THR A 76 19.79 -4.87 13.38
CA THR A 76 19.51 -6.25 13.84
C THR A 76 18.17 -6.38 14.59
N ASN A 77 17.53 -5.27 14.96
CA ASN A 77 16.22 -5.28 15.60
C ASN A 77 15.07 -5.32 14.58
N LEU A 78 15.34 -4.99 13.30
CA LEU A 78 14.35 -5.07 12.22
C LEU A 78 14.22 -6.53 11.76
N VAL A 79 13.47 -7.36 12.50
CA VAL A 79 13.20 -8.77 12.13
C VAL A 79 11.73 -8.97 11.90
N ASN A 80 11.36 -9.61 10.78
CA ASN A 80 9.99 -9.75 10.30
C ASN A 80 9.26 -8.40 10.35
N ALA A 81 9.76 -7.45 9.59
CA ALA A 81 9.21 -6.10 9.52
C ALA A 81 7.82 -6.14 8.89
N TRP A 82 6.77 -5.93 9.70
CA TRP A 82 5.38 -6.13 9.29
C TRP A 82 4.67 -4.80 9.03
N GLY A 83 3.97 -4.26 10.03
CA GLY A 83 3.22 -3.01 9.91
C GLY A 83 4.12 -1.78 9.79
N ILE A 84 3.66 -0.77 9.06
CA ILE A 84 4.32 0.52 8.92
C ILE A 84 3.32 1.64 9.08
N SER A 85 3.67 2.68 9.84
CA SER A 85 2.83 3.87 9.95
C SER A 85 3.66 5.11 10.25
N PHE A 86 3.05 6.29 10.14
CA PHE A 86 3.65 7.58 10.50
C PHE A 86 2.58 8.64 10.73
N GLY A 87 2.91 9.63 11.53
CA GLY A 87 2.14 10.87 11.64
C GLY A 87 2.64 11.94 10.66
N PRO A 88 1.99 13.11 10.58
CA PRO A 88 2.32 14.15 9.59
C PRO A 88 3.78 14.60 9.59
N ASN A 89 4.45 14.59 10.75
CA ASN A 89 5.84 15.05 10.90
C ASN A 89 6.73 14.03 11.63
N THR A 90 6.30 12.77 11.74
CA THR A 90 7.09 11.71 12.40
C THR A 90 7.93 10.94 11.39
N PRO A 91 8.98 10.21 11.84
CA PRO A 91 9.61 9.18 11.02
C PRO A 91 8.63 8.03 10.75
N PHE A 92 9.03 7.09 9.92
CA PHE A 92 8.39 5.78 9.85
C PHE A 92 8.52 5.06 11.18
N TRP A 93 7.45 4.42 11.60
CA TRP A 93 7.38 3.44 12.67
C TRP A 93 7.14 2.09 12.04
N ILE A 94 7.90 1.07 12.43
CA ILE A 94 7.79 -0.29 11.88
C ILE A 94 7.55 -1.27 13.03
N SER A 95 6.59 -2.17 12.85
CA SER A 95 6.36 -3.30 13.76
C SER A 95 7.35 -4.40 13.42
N ASP A 96 8.25 -4.69 14.33
CA ASP A 96 9.26 -5.76 14.21
C ASP A 96 8.73 -6.99 14.93
N ASN A 97 7.95 -7.82 14.20
CA ASN A 97 7.26 -8.97 14.77
C ASN A 97 8.24 -9.97 15.41
N GLY A 98 9.39 -10.18 14.76
CA GLY A 98 10.40 -11.14 15.25
C GLY A 98 11.20 -10.68 16.48
N THR A 99 11.11 -9.40 16.90
CA THR A 99 11.83 -8.87 18.07
C THR A 99 10.93 -8.26 19.13
N GLY A 100 9.64 -8.10 18.85
CA GLY A 100 8.68 -7.51 19.79
C GLY A 100 8.88 -6.01 19.99
N LEU A 101 9.44 -5.33 19.00
CA LEU A 101 9.74 -3.92 19.04
C LEU A 101 8.91 -3.15 18.00
N SER A 102 8.88 -1.83 18.16
CA SER A 102 8.65 -0.92 17.04
C SER A 102 9.87 -0.02 16.92
N THR A 103 10.53 -0.09 15.76
CA THR A 103 11.70 0.72 15.41
C THR A 103 11.33 1.89 14.52
N LEU A 104 12.14 2.95 14.55
CA LEU A 104 11.82 4.21 13.90
C LEU A 104 12.93 4.65 12.94
N TYR A 105 12.53 5.02 11.70
CA TYR A 105 13.48 5.46 10.67
C TYR A 105 13.04 6.77 10.02
N THR A 106 13.91 7.77 10.06
CA THR A 106 13.76 8.94 9.19
C THR A 106 14.35 8.62 7.82
N VAL A 107 13.55 8.85 6.78
CA VAL A 107 13.98 8.72 5.40
C VAL A 107 13.77 10.04 4.70
N THR A 108 14.85 10.57 4.10
CA THR A 108 14.85 11.80 3.30
C THR A 108 15.67 11.53 2.03
N ASN A 109 15.57 12.41 1.04
CA ASN A 109 16.45 12.34 -0.11
C ASN A 109 17.52 13.43 -0.03
N ASP A 110 18.72 13.14 -0.52
CA ASP A 110 19.75 14.12 -0.74
C ASP A 110 19.44 15.01 -1.97
N MET A 111 20.34 15.95 -2.28
CA MET A 111 20.19 16.85 -3.45
C MET A 111 20.25 16.12 -4.80
N MET A 112 20.72 14.90 -4.84
CA MET A 112 20.76 14.05 -6.04
C MET A 112 19.56 13.10 -6.11
N GLY A 113 18.66 13.16 -5.12
CA GLY A 113 17.47 12.31 -5.04
C GLY A 113 17.75 10.90 -4.49
N MET A 114 18.94 10.66 -3.92
CA MET A 114 19.27 9.38 -3.29
C MET A 114 18.71 9.33 -1.86
N PRO A 115 18.12 8.21 -1.45
CA PRO A 115 17.57 8.09 -0.11
C PRO A 115 18.68 8.09 0.95
N HIS A 116 18.46 8.86 2.01
CA HIS A 116 19.25 8.90 3.22
C HIS A 116 18.37 8.41 4.38
N VAL A 117 18.75 7.30 5.01
CA VAL A 117 18.01 6.68 6.11
C VAL A 117 18.78 6.79 7.42
N VAL A 118 18.07 7.18 8.49
CA VAL A 118 18.64 7.33 9.85
C VAL A 118 17.72 6.65 10.86
N LYS A 119 18.24 5.65 11.59
CA LYS A 119 17.56 5.06 12.73
C LYS A 119 17.42 6.10 13.85
N GLN A 120 16.26 6.19 14.47
CA GLN A 120 16.03 7.04 15.63
C GLN A 120 16.43 6.30 16.93
N GLY A 121 16.75 7.07 17.97
CA GLY A 121 17.16 6.48 19.25
C GLY A 121 16.01 5.86 20.08
N LEU A 122 14.75 6.13 19.70
CA LEU A 122 13.59 5.51 20.34
C LEU A 122 13.32 4.16 19.71
N GLU A 123 13.20 3.15 20.55
CA GLU A 123 12.62 1.84 20.26
C GLU A 123 11.53 1.58 21.28
N VAL A 124 10.40 1.04 20.84
CA VAL A 124 9.25 0.82 21.72
C VAL A 124 9.01 -0.69 21.85
N THR A 125 9.09 -1.19 23.09
CA THR A 125 8.73 -2.58 23.40
C THR A 125 7.22 -2.73 23.35
N ILE A 126 6.75 -3.74 22.61
CA ILE A 126 5.34 -4.09 22.48
C ILE A 126 5.00 -5.15 23.53
N PRO A 127 3.96 -4.94 24.36
CA PRO A 127 3.58 -5.87 25.41
C PRO A 127 2.95 -7.16 24.85
N GLY A 128 2.72 -8.13 25.73
CA GLY A 128 2.21 -9.47 25.40
C GLY A 128 3.35 -10.40 24.98
N ASP A 129 3.11 -11.25 23.99
CA ASP A 129 4.13 -12.18 23.47
C ASP A 129 5.17 -11.49 22.57
N GLY A 130 4.98 -10.16 22.34
CA GLY A 130 5.91 -9.38 21.52
C GLY A 130 5.86 -9.74 20.03
N THR A 131 4.66 -9.95 19.49
CA THR A 131 4.44 -10.30 18.08
C THR A 131 3.60 -9.24 17.36
N PRO A 132 4.06 -7.94 17.30
CA PRO A 132 3.29 -6.88 16.66
C PRO A 132 3.15 -7.13 15.15
N THR A 133 1.95 -6.86 14.63
CA THR A 133 1.59 -6.99 13.22
C THR A 133 1.24 -5.63 12.62
N GLY A 134 -0.04 -5.35 12.34
CA GLY A 134 -0.49 -4.07 11.87
C GLY A 134 -0.30 -2.94 12.90
N GLN A 135 -0.12 -1.71 12.41
CA GLN A 135 -0.03 -0.53 13.27
C GLN A 135 -0.57 0.70 12.57
N LEU A 136 -0.96 1.70 13.34
CA LEU A 136 -1.45 2.97 12.82
C LEU A 136 -1.03 4.17 13.66
N PHE A 137 -1.10 5.36 13.05
CA PHE A 137 -1.02 6.64 13.76
C PHE A 137 -2.42 7.12 14.11
N ASN A 138 -2.64 7.41 15.40
CA ASN A 138 -3.89 7.96 15.90
C ASN A 138 -3.84 9.50 15.93
N ASN A 139 -4.62 10.14 15.08
CA ASN A 139 -4.79 11.58 15.03
C ASN A 139 -5.98 12.11 15.88
N THR A 140 -6.56 11.25 16.71
CA THR A 140 -7.74 11.57 17.54
C THR A 140 -7.38 11.70 19.02
N ARG A 141 -8.38 12.01 19.86
CA ARG A 141 -8.24 12.01 21.31
C ARG A 141 -8.71 10.70 21.97
N GLY A 142 -9.16 9.73 21.17
CA GLY A 142 -9.54 8.40 21.66
C GLY A 142 -8.33 7.54 22.04
N PHE A 143 -8.60 6.31 22.45
CA PHE A 143 -7.61 5.26 22.68
C PHE A 143 -6.53 5.69 23.70
N HIS A 144 -6.98 6.25 24.84
CA HIS A 144 -6.13 6.79 25.91
C HIS A 144 -5.11 7.84 25.42
N THR A 145 -5.41 8.55 24.33
CA THR A 145 -4.50 9.53 23.69
C THR A 145 -3.18 8.94 23.18
N ASN A 146 -3.12 7.62 22.98
CA ASN A 146 -1.96 6.98 22.37
C ASN A 146 -1.82 7.45 20.92
N LEU A 147 -0.60 7.80 20.52
CA LEU A 147 -0.30 8.31 19.17
C LEU A 147 -0.08 7.17 18.17
N PHE A 148 0.47 6.06 18.61
CA PHE A 148 0.63 4.86 17.79
C PHE A 148 -0.05 3.69 18.46
N ILE A 149 -0.76 2.89 17.66
CA ILE A 149 -1.55 1.74 18.13
C ILE A 149 -1.11 0.53 17.30
N PHE A 150 -0.94 -0.60 17.97
CA PHE A 150 -0.40 -1.84 17.43
C PHE A 150 -1.38 -2.97 17.68
N ALA A 151 -1.57 -3.82 16.68
CA ALA A 151 -2.19 -5.13 16.82
C ALA A 151 -1.08 -6.19 17.00
N SER A 152 -1.40 -7.31 17.67
CA SER A 152 -0.45 -8.41 17.88
C SER A 152 -1.13 -9.77 17.71
N GLU A 153 -0.37 -10.79 17.35
CA GLU A 153 -0.87 -12.15 17.09
C GLU A 153 -1.39 -12.86 18.33
N ASP A 154 -0.94 -12.46 19.51
CA ASP A 154 -1.46 -12.96 20.79
C ASP A 154 -2.85 -12.40 21.18
N GLY A 155 -3.47 -11.62 20.30
CA GLY A 155 -4.75 -10.95 20.54
C GLY A 155 -4.63 -9.70 21.41
N THR A 156 -3.44 -9.12 21.54
CA THR A 156 -3.22 -7.84 22.22
C THR A 156 -3.40 -6.68 21.24
N ILE A 157 -4.06 -5.62 21.68
CA ILE A 157 -3.98 -4.27 21.10
C ILE A 157 -3.24 -3.42 22.09
N SER A 158 -2.17 -2.77 21.68
CA SER A 158 -1.35 -1.91 22.51
C SER A 158 -1.24 -0.49 21.95
N GLY A 159 -0.86 0.45 22.76
CA GLY A 159 -0.74 1.84 22.37
C GLY A 159 0.46 2.52 23.01
N TRP A 160 1.01 3.49 22.29
CA TRP A 160 2.14 4.28 22.75
C TRP A 160 1.90 5.78 22.63
N ARG A 161 2.36 6.51 23.64
CA ARG A 161 2.47 7.97 23.69
C ARG A 161 3.77 8.37 24.40
N PRO A 162 4.29 9.60 24.21
CA PRO A 162 5.59 9.99 24.76
C PRO A 162 5.76 9.81 26.28
N ALA A 163 4.67 9.93 27.06
CA ALA A 163 4.69 9.75 28.51
C ALA A 163 5.04 8.30 28.94
N LEU A 164 4.91 7.33 28.04
CA LEU A 164 5.23 5.92 28.33
C LEU A 164 6.70 5.56 28.12
N GLY A 165 7.51 6.47 27.58
CA GLY A 165 8.94 6.22 27.33
C GLY A 165 9.18 5.17 26.26
N THR A 166 9.80 4.05 26.60
CA THR A 166 10.23 3.00 25.64
C THR A 166 9.32 1.75 25.64
N ALA A 167 8.15 1.80 26.26
CA ALA A 167 7.23 0.67 26.28
C ALA A 167 5.81 1.12 25.95
N ALA A 168 5.09 0.37 25.12
CA ALA A 168 3.66 0.56 24.90
C ALA A 168 2.83 -0.01 26.07
N GLU A 169 1.63 0.53 26.26
CA GLU A 169 0.66 -0.02 27.23
C GLU A 169 -0.33 -0.95 26.53
N THR A 170 -0.79 -1.98 27.22
CA THR A 170 -1.89 -2.84 26.75
C THR A 170 -3.21 -2.09 26.85
N LEU A 171 -3.94 -2.02 25.72
CA LEU A 171 -5.27 -1.44 25.62
C LEU A 171 -6.36 -2.52 25.66
N VAL A 172 -6.11 -3.66 24.97
CA VAL A 172 -7.01 -4.82 24.91
C VAL A 172 -6.17 -6.09 25.04
N SER A 173 -6.72 -7.08 25.73
CA SER A 173 -6.22 -8.45 25.74
C SER A 173 -7.36 -9.40 25.36
N ALA A 174 -7.26 -10.04 24.21
CA ALA A 174 -8.24 -10.97 23.65
C ALA A 174 -7.53 -12.30 23.26
N PRO A 175 -7.18 -13.15 24.22
CA PRO A 175 -6.26 -14.29 24.02
C PRO A 175 -6.81 -15.38 23.08
N ASN A 176 -8.08 -15.32 22.71
CA ASN A 176 -8.69 -16.21 21.71
C ASN A 176 -8.67 -15.62 20.29
N SER A 177 -8.01 -14.48 20.10
CA SER A 177 -7.88 -13.77 18.82
C SER A 177 -6.45 -13.90 18.30
N VAL A 178 -6.29 -13.77 16.99
CA VAL A 178 -5.02 -13.50 16.31
C VAL A 178 -5.26 -12.24 15.49
N TYR A 179 -4.68 -11.12 15.91
CA TYR A 179 -4.85 -9.87 15.20
C TYR A 179 -3.74 -9.68 14.17
N LYS A 180 -4.13 -9.32 12.94
CA LYS A 180 -3.20 -9.10 11.83
C LYS A 180 -3.19 -7.63 11.40
N GLY A 181 -4.16 -7.14 10.63
CA GLY A 181 -4.26 -5.73 10.24
C GLY A 181 -5.09 -4.90 11.20
N ILE A 182 -4.86 -3.57 11.20
CA ILE A 182 -5.60 -2.61 12.02
C ILE A 182 -5.69 -1.25 11.30
N THR A 183 -6.86 -0.62 11.35
CA THR A 183 -7.06 0.74 10.82
C THR A 183 -7.94 1.58 11.71
N LEU A 184 -7.91 2.90 11.49
CA LEU A 184 -8.68 3.92 12.21
C LEU A 184 -9.65 4.60 11.27
N ILE A 185 -10.93 4.66 11.67
CA ILE A 185 -11.93 5.52 11.04
C ILE A 185 -12.56 6.43 12.09
N SER A 186 -13.24 7.48 11.63
CA SER A 186 -14.00 8.37 12.51
C SER A 186 -15.32 8.74 11.86
N ASN A 187 -16.37 8.78 12.64
CA ASN A 187 -17.69 9.25 12.24
C ASN A 187 -18.28 10.19 13.29
N SER A 188 -19.59 10.52 13.20
CA SER A 188 -20.28 11.38 14.16
C SER A 188 -20.34 10.82 15.59
N SER A 189 -20.18 9.51 15.76
CA SER A 189 -20.15 8.84 17.09
C SER A 189 -18.74 8.81 17.70
N GLY A 190 -17.72 9.18 16.95
CA GLY A 190 -16.33 9.22 17.40
C GLY A 190 -15.39 8.33 16.57
N PRO A 191 -14.13 8.18 17.05
CA PRO A 191 -13.15 7.32 16.42
C PRO A 191 -13.43 5.84 16.72
N MET A 192 -13.14 4.98 15.77
CA MET A 192 -13.25 3.53 15.87
C MET A 192 -12.00 2.86 15.31
N LEU A 193 -11.50 1.84 16.02
CA LEU A 193 -10.49 0.92 15.48
C LEU A 193 -11.19 -0.28 14.86
N LEU A 194 -10.77 -0.64 13.66
CA LEU A 194 -11.15 -1.86 12.98
C LEU A 194 -9.94 -2.78 12.96
N VAL A 195 -10.09 -3.99 13.43
CA VAL A 195 -8.99 -4.95 13.61
C VAL A 195 -9.34 -6.27 12.92
N ALA A 196 -8.47 -6.74 12.06
CA ALA A 196 -8.60 -8.04 11.40
C ALA A 196 -8.31 -9.17 12.42
N ASN A 197 -9.35 -9.80 12.92
CA ASN A 197 -9.27 -10.96 13.79
C ASN A 197 -9.22 -12.23 12.94
N PHE A 198 -8.01 -12.60 12.57
CA PHE A 198 -7.76 -13.71 11.65
C PHE A 198 -8.29 -15.03 12.19
N ARG A 199 -8.01 -15.35 13.47
CA ARG A 199 -8.48 -16.61 14.08
C ARG A 199 -9.99 -16.76 14.08
N GLN A 200 -10.73 -15.68 14.32
CA GLN A 200 -12.19 -15.73 14.42
C GLN A 200 -12.90 -15.39 13.08
N ALA A 201 -12.16 -15.16 12.02
CA ALA A 201 -12.65 -14.76 10.69
C ALA A 201 -13.62 -13.56 10.76
N LYS A 202 -13.24 -12.51 11.51
CA LYS A 202 -14.05 -11.31 11.74
C LYS A 202 -13.22 -10.04 11.71
N ILE A 203 -13.89 -8.92 11.45
CA ILE A 203 -13.40 -7.60 11.80
C ILE A 203 -13.99 -7.24 13.16
N ASP A 204 -13.12 -7.03 14.17
CA ASP A 204 -13.48 -6.52 15.48
C ASP A 204 -13.45 -4.99 15.44
N ILE A 205 -14.48 -4.32 15.96
CA ILE A 205 -14.58 -2.86 16.00
C ILE A 205 -14.63 -2.39 17.43
N TYR A 206 -13.65 -1.55 17.79
CA TYR A 206 -13.53 -0.92 19.11
C TYR A 206 -13.84 0.57 19.01
N ASP A 207 -14.57 1.10 20.00
CA ASP A 207 -14.78 2.54 20.14
C ASP A 207 -13.53 3.27 20.68
N GLY A 208 -13.58 4.60 20.76
CA GLY A 208 -12.48 5.42 21.30
C GLY A 208 -12.13 5.17 22.77
N GLN A 209 -12.94 4.42 23.51
CA GLN A 209 -12.71 3.96 24.87
C GLN A 209 -12.23 2.51 24.96
N MET A 210 -11.95 1.88 23.81
CA MET A 210 -11.54 0.47 23.69
C MET A 210 -12.62 -0.55 24.10
N ASN A 211 -13.90 -0.18 24.03
CA ASN A 211 -14.99 -1.16 24.14
C ASN A 211 -15.19 -1.83 22.77
N LEU A 212 -15.31 -3.16 22.75
CA LEU A 212 -15.71 -3.91 21.56
C LEU A 212 -17.19 -3.64 21.29
N ILE A 213 -17.50 -2.95 20.18
CA ILE A 213 -18.87 -2.51 19.86
C ILE A 213 -19.52 -3.33 18.76
N HIS A 214 -18.72 -3.85 17.81
CA HIS A 214 -19.20 -4.69 16.70
C HIS A 214 -18.18 -5.76 16.35
N GLN A 215 -18.69 -6.85 15.76
CA GLN A 215 -17.91 -7.90 15.11
C GLN A 215 -18.59 -8.28 13.80
N TYR A 216 -17.90 -8.11 12.67
CA TYR A 216 -18.45 -8.37 11.35
C TYR A 216 -17.69 -9.49 10.64
N ALA A 217 -18.43 -10.43 10.03
CA ALA A 217 -17.87 -11.49 9.20
C ALA A 217 -18.47 -11.41 7.79
N ASP A 218 -17.66 -11.62 6.75
CA ASP A 218 -18.18 -11.83 5.41
C ASP A 218 -18.70 -13.26 5.27
N THR A 219 -20.02 -13.40 5.27
CA THR A 219 -20.70 -14.71 5.11
C THR A 219 -20.62 -15.28 3.68
N LYS A 220 -20.08 -14.50 2.72
CA LYS A 220 -19.87 -14.91 1.33
C LYS A 220 -18.44 -15.35 1.05
N ALA A 221 -17.50 -15.07 1.95
CA ALA A 221 -16.16 -15.62 1.87
C ALA A 221 -16.17 -17.13 2.08
N PRO A 222 -15.25 -17.91 1.47
CA PRO A 222 -15.09 -19.31 1.82
C PRO A 222 -14.84 -19.50 3.31
N SER A 223 -15.31 -20.59 3.88
CA SER A 223 -15.30 -20.82 5.35
C SER A 223 -13.90 -20.96 5.96
N ASP A 224 -12.89 -21.18 5.12
CA ASP A 224 -11.48 -21.28 5.48
C ASP A 224 -10.68 -20.01 5.14
N TYR A 225 -11.38 -18.88 4.90
CA TYR A 225 -10.77 -17.56 4.68
C TYR A 225 -11.10 -16.62 5.82
N ALA A 226 -10.15 -15.78 6.18
CA ALA A 226 -10.30 -14.79 7.24
C ALA A 226 -9.76 -13.42 6.82
N PRO A 227 -10.26 -12.31 7.42
CA PRO A 227 -9.67 -10.99 7.25
C PRO A 227 -8.19 -10.99 7.64
N PHE A 228 -7.32 -10.62 6.70
CA PHE A 228 -5.88 -10.62 6.87
C PHE A 228 -5.34 -9.21 7.11
N ASN A 229 -5.83 -8.23 6.35
CA ASN A 229 -5.61 -6.82 6.64
C ASN A 229 -6.92 -6.03 6.52
N VAL A 230 -6.94 -4.86 7.12
CA VAL A 230 -7.99 -3.85 7.00
C VAL A 230 -7.36 -2.48 6.89
N GLU A 231 -7.74 -1.69 5.88
CA GLU A 231 -7.15 -0.39 5.59
C GLU A 231 -8.22 0.63 5.20
N ALA A 232 -8.16 1.82 5.81
CA ALA A 232 -9.03 2.94 5.46
C ALA A 232 -8.32 3.83 4.42
N ILE A 233 -8.79 3.79 3.18
CA ILE A 233 -8.21 4.51 2.06
C ILE A 233 -9.29 5.39 1.43
N ASN A 234 -9.07 6.69 1.36
CA ASN A 234 -9.98 7.67 0.75
C ASN A 234 -11.45 7.55 1.23
N GLY A 235 -11.64 7.27 2.52
CA GLY A 235 -12.97 7.16 3.15
C GLY A 235 -13.68 5.83 2.94
N MET A 236 -13.06 4.87 2.26
CA MET A 236 -13.53 3.48 2.15
C MET A 236 -12.69 2.58 3.04
N VAL A 237 -13.30 1.49 3.51
CA VAL A 237 -12.60 0.46 4.31
C VAL A 237 -12.40 -0.77 3.44
N PHE A 238 -11.17 -1.01 3.05
CA PHE A 238 -10.76 -2.21 2.32
C PHE A 238 -10.39 -3.31 3.30
N VAL A 239 -10.76 -4.54 2.99
CA VAL A 239 -10.41 -5.73 3.77
C VAL A 239 -9.82 -6.77 2.83
N THR A 240 -8.59 -7.18 3.08
CA THR A 240 -8.04 -8.36 2.42
C THR A 240 -8.35 -9.61 3.23
N PHE A 241 -8.51 -10.72 2.54
CA PHE A 241 -8.69 -12.04 3.14
C PHE A 241 -7.59 -12.97 2.66
N ALA A 242 -7.15 -13.85 3.53
CA ALA A 242 -6.28 -14.97 3.19
C ALA A 242 -6.88 -16.29 3.67
N LYS A 243 -6.45 -17.38 3.04
CA LYS A 243 -6.81 -18.71 3.46
C LYS A 243 -6.10 -19.04 4.77
N GLN A 244 -6.83 -19.54 5.76
CA GLN A 244 -6.29 -19.92 7.05
C GLN A 244 -5.60 -21.29 7.01
N ASP A 245 -4.55 -21.46 7.80
CA ASP A 245 -4.01 -22.75 8.17
C ASP A 245 -4.94 -23.51 9.14
N SER A 246 -4.63 -24.74 9.47
CA SER A 246 -5.43 -25.56 10.37
C SER A 246 -5.46 -25.05 11.83
N ALA A 247 -4.48 -24.25 12.22
CA ALA A 247 -4.42 -23.60 13.54
C ALA A 247 -5.21 -22.27 13.59
N MET A 248 -5.68 -21.79 12.42
CA MET A 248 -6.32 -20.47 12.25
C MET A 248 -5.40 -19.34 12.76
N HIS A 249 -4.11 -19.52 12.55
CA HIS A 249 -3.06 -18.58 12.99
C HIS A 249 -2.35 -17.92 11.82
N ASP A 250 -1.91 -18.71 10.84
CA ASP A 250 -1.17 -18.23 9.69
C ASP A 250 -1.94 -18.46 8.39
N ASP A 251 -1.56 -17.72 7.35
CA ASP A 251 -2.12 -17.89 6.03
C ASP A 251 -1.50 -19.11 5.32
N VAL A 252 -2.23 -19.62 4.34
CA VAL A 252 -1.77 -20.65 3.41
C VAL A 252 -1.52 -20.03 2.06
N PRO A 253 -0.25 -19.72 1.69
CA PRO A 253 0.05 -19.13 0.39
C PRO A 253 -0.37 -20.03 -0.77
N GLY A 254 -0.81 -19.39 -1.85
CA GLY A 254 -1.18 -20.07 -3.09
C GLY A 254 -1.95 -19.15 -4.02
N PRO A 255 -1.81 -19.30 -5.34
CA PRO A 255 -2.59 -18.52 -6.30
C PRO A 255 -4.09 -18.67 -6.07
N GLY A 256 -4.79 -17.56 -5.84
CA GLY A 256 -6.21 -17.53 -5.51
C GLY A 256 -6.54 -17.67 -4.02
N ASN A 257 -5.54 -17.86 -3.16
CA ASN A 257 -5.74 -17.90 -1.71
C ASN A 257 -5.82 -16.48 -1.12
N GLY A 258 -6.68 -15.65 -1.70
CA GLY A 258 -6.94 -14.29 -1.24
C GLY A 258 -8.19 -13.69 -1.86
N LEU A 259 -8.74 -12.68 -1.21
CA LEU A 259 -9.90 -11.90 -1.67
C LEU A 259 -9.70 -10.45 -1.21
N ILE A 260 -10.40 -9.51 -1.84
CA ILE A 260 -10.46 -8.11 -1.38
C ILE A 260 -11.91 -7.66 -1.38
N ASP A 261 -12.35 -7.12 -0.25
CA ASP A 261 -13.68 -6.55 -0.07
C ASP A 261 -13.61 -5.09 0.32
N ILE A 262 -14.72 -4.38 0.09
CA ILE A 262 -15.02 -3.09 0.70
C ILE A 262 -16.05 -3.36 1.79
N LEU A 263 -15.73 -2.98 3.03
CA LEU A 263 -16.62 -3.07 4.19
C LEU A 263 -17.34 -1.74 4.42
N ASP A 264 -18.66 -1.78 4.52
CA ASP A 264 -19.41 -0.69 5.15
C ASP A 264 -19.34 -0.89 6.69
N PRO A 265 -18.57 -0.07 7.40
CA PRO A 265 -18.35 -0.27 8.83
C PRO A 265 -19.57 0.09 9.70
N MET A 266 -20.60 0.75 9.12
CA MET A 266 -21.82 1.09 9.83
C MET A 266 -22.86 -0.01 9.78
N THR A 267 -22.87 -0.79 8.70
CA THR A 267 -23.88 -1.86 8.48
C THR A 267 -23.28 -3.26 8.59
N GLY A 268 -21.95 -3.40 8.50
CA GLY A 268 -21.25 -4.68 8.47
C GLY A 268 -21.39 -5.42 7.13
N VAL A 269 -21.80 -4.72 6.07
CA VAL A 269 -21.96 -5.32 4.74
C VAL A 269 -20.62 -5.31 4.01
N PHE A 270 -20.21 -6.48 3.51
CA PHE A 270 -19.05 -6.65 2.65
C PHE A 270 -19.46 -6.67 1.19
N HIS A 271 -18.73 -5.91 0.38
CA HIS A 271 -18.89 -5.86 -1.08
C HIS A 271 -17.61 -6.39 -1.73
N ARG A 272 -17.68 -7.53 -2.43
CA ARG A 272 -16.55 -8.15 -3.12
C ARG A 272 -16.02 -7.22 -4.21
N LEU A 273 -14.75 -6.79 -4.06
CA LEU A 273 -14.02 -6.00 -5.06
C LEU A 273 -13.17 -6.90 -5.96
N VAL A 274 -12.38 -7.81 -5.35
CA VAL A 274 -11.49 -8.72 -6.07
C VAL A 274 -11.76 -10.16 -5.62
N THR A 275 -12.02 -11.05 -6.58
CA THR A 275 -12.11 -12.50 -6.33
C THR A 275 -10.71 -13.11 -6.34
N GLY A 276 -10.55 -14.26 -5.68
CA GLY A 276 -9.28 -14.98 -5.63
C GLY A 276 -8.73 -15.37 -7.01
N THR A 277 -9.62 -15.65 -7.93
CA THR A 277 -9.29 -15.91 -9.34
C THR A 277 -9.83 -14.77 -10.18
N ASP A 278 -9.00 -14.22 -11.05
CA ASP A 278 -9.40 -13.22 -12.03
C ASP A 278 -10.59 -13.76 -12.87
N ALA A 279 -11.62 -12.94 -13.00
CA ALA A 279 -12.80 -13.24 -13.81
C ALA A 279 -12.50 -13.34 -15.33
N GLY A 280 -11.30 -12.98 -15.78
CA GLY A 280 -10.83 -13.04 -17.16
C GLY A 280 -9.99 -14.26 -17.52
N GLY A 281 -9.66 -15.13 -16.59
CA GLY A 281 -8.92 -16.39 -16.85
C GLY A 281 -7.42 -16.22 -17.13
N ASN A 282 -6.80 -15.10 -16.72
CA ASN A 282 -5.41 -14.75 -17.05
C ASN A 282 -4.36 -15.12 -15.98
N ASN A 283 -4.62 -16.01 -15.05
CA ASN A 283 -3.68 -16.46 -14.00
C ASN A 283 -3.17 -15.35 -13.06
N HIS A 284 -3.85 -14.22 -12.96
CA HIS A 284 -3.51 -13.15 -12.02
C HIS A 284 -4.42 -13.27 -10.81
N ALA A 285 -4.06 -14.15 -9.91
CA ALA A 285 -4.80 -14.42 -8.70
C ALA A 285 -4.08 -13.77 -7.51
N VAL A 286 -4.83 -13.09 -6.64
CA VAL A 286 -4.27 -12.61 -5.36
C VAL A 286 -3.83 -13.80 -4.51
N ASN A 287 -2.75 -13.61 -3.74
CA ASN A 287 -2.06 -14.67 -3.00
C ASN A 287 -1.68 -14.14 -1.61
N SER A 288 -2.51 -14.43 -0.60
CA SER A 288 -2.37 -13.88 0.75
C SER A 288 -2.11 -12.36 0.73
N PRO A 289 -3.04 -11.54 0.17
CA PRO A 289 -2.85 -10.10 0.03
C PRO A 289 -2.85 -9.43 1.40
N TRP A 290 -1.85 -8.55 1.68
CA TRP A 290 -1.80 -7.81 2.93
C TRP A 290 -1.68 -6.30 2.72
N GLY A 291 -0.58 -5.78 2.20
CA GLY A 291 -0.36 -4.35 2.01
C GLY A 291 -1.28 -3.75 0.95
N MET A 292 -1.90 -2.60 1.25
CA MET A 292 -2.75 -1.88 0.30
C MET A 292 -2.45 -0.38 0.37
N VAL A 293 -2.40 0.28 -0.78
CA VAL A 293 -2.20 1.73 -0.86
C VAL A 293 -2.65 2.25 -2.23
N ILE A 294 -3.06 3.52 -2.31
CA ILE A 294 -3.15 4.20 -3.60
C ILE A 294 -1.76 4.71 -3.97
N SER A 295 -1.30 4.34 -5.16
CA SER A 295 -0.02 4.80 -5.69
C SER A 295 0.01 6.33 -5.89
N PRO A 296 1.20 6.96 -5.81
CA PRO A 296 1.34 8.38 -6.10
C PRO A 296 0.89 8.73 -7.53
N ALA A 297 0.41 9.96 -7.74
CA ALA A 297 -0.01 10.46 -9.05
C ALA A 297 1.12 10.52 -10.10
N ASP A 298 2.38 10.51 -9.65
CA ASP A 298 3.58 10.50 -10.48
C ASP A 298 4.34 9.16 -10.43
N PHE A 299 3.62 8.07 -10.17
CA PHE A 299 4.18 6.72 -10.02
C PHE A 299 4.25 5.94 -11.36
N GLY A 300 4.32 6.63 -12.48
CA GLY A 300 4.49 6.03 -13.82
C GLY A 300 3.26 5.28 -14.31
N GLU A 301 3.45 4.05 -14.81
CA GLU A 301 2.40 3.25 -15.45
C GLU A 301 1.20 2.95 -14.52
N HIS A 302 1.44 2.82 -13.23
CA HIS A 302 0.43 2.50 -12.23
C HIS A 302 0.13 3.67 -11.28
N SER A 303 0.10 4.91 -11.80
CA SER A 303 -0.27 6.10 -11.02
C SER A 303 -1.75 6.11 -10.64
N ASP A 304 -2.06 6.61 -9.44
CA ASP A 304 -3.43 6.76 -8.90
C ASP A 304 -4.25 5.45 -8.85
N GLN A 305 -3.57 4.30 -8.78
CA GLN A 305 -4.22 2.98 -8.74
C GLN A 305 -4.13 2.34 -7.35
N LEU A 306 -5.02 1.39 -7.07
CA LEU A 306 -4.93 0.56 -5.89
C LEU A 306 -3.81 -0.47 -6.08
N LEU A 307 -2.73 -0.33 -5.34
CA LEU A 307 -1.67 -1.33 -5.26
C LEU A 307 -1.93 -2.30 -4.11
N VAL A 308 -1.76 -3.58 -4.40
CA VAL A 308 -1.95 -4.67 -3.44
C VAL A 308 -0.72 -5.55 -3.42
N GLY A 309 -0.07 -5.65 -2.27
CA GLY A 309 1.07 -6.53 -2.02
C GLY A 309 0.59 -7.92 -1.62
N ASN A 310 1.06 -8.94 -2.31
CA ASN A 310 0.82 -10.34 -2.01
C ASN A 310 1.96 -10.88 -1.12
N PHE A 311 1.67 -11.17 0.15
CA PHE A 311 2.62 -11.84 1.03
C PHE A 311 3.04 -13.20 0.47
N GLY A 312 2.07 -13.95 -0.07
CA GLY A 312 2.28 -15.34 -0.48
C GLY A 312 3.27 -15.55 -1.64
N ASP A 313 3.56 -14.52 -2.46
CA ASP A 313 4.53 -14.62 -3.56
C ASP A 313 5.41 -13.36 -3.75
N GLY A 314 5.22 -12.34 -2.94
CA GLY A 314 6.00 -11.11 -2.96
C GLY A 314 5.71 -10.18 -4.13
N THR A 315 4.68 -10.43 -4.93
CA THR A 315 4.30 -9.58 -6.06
C THR A 315 3.47 -8.38 -5.61
N ILE A 316 3.47 -7.31 -6.39
CA ILE A 316 2.57 -6.16 -6.20
C ILE A 316 1.68 -6.05 -7.43
N MET A 317 0.38 -6.17 -7.19
CA MET A 317 -0.66 -6.08 -8.20
C MET A 317 -1.27 -4.68 -8.20
N SER A 318 -1.64 -4.20 -9.38
CA SER A 318 -2.35 -2.94 -9.58
C SER A 318 -3.78 -3.21 -10.02
N PHE A 319 -4.72 -2.45 -9.48
CA PHE A 319 -6.15 -2.52 -9.79
C PHE A 319 -6.71 -1.12 -10.04
N ASP A 320 -7.64 -1.04 -10.99
CA ASP A 320 -8.40 0.19 -11.21
C ASP A 320 -9.47 0.40 -10.11
N ASP A 321 -10.22 1.50 -10.21
CA ASP A 321 -11.28 1.89 -9.26
C ASP A 321 -12.51 0.95 -9.25
N HIS A 322 -12.57 -0.01 -10.18
CA HIS A 322 -13.59 -1.06 -10.26
C HIS A 322 -13.07 -2.42 -9.77
N GLY A 323 -11.82 -2.47 -9.28
CA GLY A 323 -11.18 -3.73 -8.86
C GLY A 323 -10.74 -4.62 -10.03
N ARG A 324 -10.63 -4.08 -11.26
CA ARG A 324 -10.11 -4.83 -12.39
C ARG A 324 -8.58 -4.78 -12.36
N PHE A 325 -7.98 -5.95 -12.55
CA PHE A 325 -6.53 -6.08 -12.63
C PHE A 325 -5.97 -5.28 -13.82
N ASP A 326 -4.99 -4.42 -13.54
CA ASP A 326 -4.33 -3.57 -14.53
C ASP A 326 -2.89 -4.04 -14.84
N GLY A 327 -2.21 -4.65 -13.87
CA GLY A 327 -0.86 -5.17 -14.09
C GLY A 327 -0.13 -5.58 -12.82
N LEU A 328 1.11 -6.05 -13.02
CA LEU A 328 2.08 -6.31 -11.97
C LEU A 328 3.17 -5.25 -12.04
N LEU A 329 3.66 -4.77 -10.91
CA LEU A 329 4.82 -3.92 -10.89
C LEU A 329 6.05 -4.67 -11.45
N ARG A 330 6.78 -4.03 -12.38
CA ARG A 330 7.92 -4.62 -13.09
C ARG A 330 9.13 -3.69 -13.01
N ASP A 331 10.32 -4.27 -13.07
CA ASP A 331 11.55 -3.50 -13.19
C ASP A 331 11.73 -2.90 -14.59
N ALA A 332 12.77 -2.09 -14.79
CA ALA A 332 13.09 -1.47 -16.08
C ALA A 332 13.42 -2.49 -17.20
N LYS A 333 13.61 -3.77 -16.84
CA LYS A 333 13.80 -4.88 -17.78
C LYS A 333 12.52 -5.68 -18.01
N HIS A 334 11.38 -5.16 -17.56
CA HIS A 334 10.06 -5.81 -17.61
C HIS A 334 9.94 -7.13 -16.81
N LYS A 335 10.89 -7.42 -15.93
CA LYS A 335 10.77 -8.53 -15.01
C LYS A 335 9.83 -8.14 -13.85
N THR A 336 8.88 -8.99 -13.50
CA THR A 336 8.02 -8.79 -12.33
C THR A 336 8.87 -8.61 -11.07
N LEU A 337 8.61 -7.53 -10.34
CA LEU A 337 9.20 -7.30 -9.02
C LEU A 337 8.64 -8.33 -8.04
N THR A 338 9.54 -8.91 -7.24
CA THR A 338 9.18 -9.88 -6.21
C THR A 338 9.97 -9.55 -4.95
N ILE A 339 9.26 -9.29 -3.87
CA ILE A 339 9.83 -8.97 -2.56
C ILE A 339 9.44 -10.10 -1.62
N ASP A 340 10.40 -10.94 -1.26
CA ASP A 340 10.19 -12.10 -0.40
C ASP A 340 9.62 -11.67 0.96
N GLY A 341 8.48 -12.26 1.36
CA GLY A 341 7.79 -11.95 2.61
C GLY A 341 7.19 -10.54 2.66
N LEU A 342 6.71 -9.99 1.53
CA LEU A 342 6.14 -8.65 1.41
C LEU A 342 4.96 -8.44 2.33
N TRP A 343 5.07 -7.50 3.28
CA TRP A 343 4.01 -7.13 4.21
C TRP A 343 3.33 -5.81 3.82
N ALA A 344 3.70 -4.72 4.43
CA ALA A 344 3.02 -3.43 4.26
C ALA A 344 3.46 -2.68 3.00
N LEU A 345 2.55 -1.84 2.51
CA LEU A 345 2.80 -0.82 1.49
C LEU A 345 2.31 0.53 2.01
N THR A 346 3.09 1.59 1.78
CA THR A 346 2.69 2.96 2.10
C THR A 346 3.40 3.97 1.21
N VAL A 347 2.93 5.22 1.18
CA VAL A 347 3.60 6.34 0.51
C VAL A 347 4.28 7.25 1.55
N GLY A 348 5.23 8.08 1.14
CA GLY A 348 5.92 8.98 2.06
C GLY A 348 5.08 10.17 2.51
N ASN A 349 5.38 10.75 3.69
CA ASN A 349 4.69 11.94 4.22
C ASN A 349 5.30 13.28 3.75
N GLY A 350 6.34 13.26 2.94
CA GLY A 350 7.01 14.47 2.45
C GLY A 350 7.88 15.20 3.48
N THR A 351 8.05 14.63 4.67
CA THR A 351 8.86 15.23 5.74
C THR A 351 9.92 14.25 6.25
N ARG A 352 9.65 13.50 7.31
CA ARG A 352 10.60 12.56 7.91
C ARG A 352 10.32 11.09 7.55
N ALA A 353 9.16 10.79 7.04
CA ALA A 353 8.79 9.47 6.55
C ALA A 353 8.75 9.45 5.02
N GLY A 354 9.88 9.75 4.39
CA GLY A 354 10.08 9.59 2.96
C GLY A 354 9.44 10.64 2.06
N VAL A 355 9.69 10.53 0.77
CA VAL A 355 9.13 11.41 -0.26
C VAL A 355 7.78 10.91 -0.75
N PRO A 356 6.83 11.80 -1.12
CA PRO A 356 5.47 11.38 -1.51
C PRO A 356 5.41 10.57 -2.82
N GLY A 357 6.38 10.78 -3.73
CA GLY A 357 6.43 10.08 -5.03
C GLY A 357 7.06 8.69 -4.99
N ALA A 358 7.37 8.14 -3.81
CA ALA A 358 7.91 6.80 -3.64
C ALA A 358 6.93 5.92 -2.87
N LEU A 359 6.89 4.64 -3.25
CA LEU A 359 6.22 3.59 -2.50
C LEU A 359 7.23 2.97 -1.51
N TYR A 360 6.85 2.83 -0.26
CA TYR A 360 7.65 2.18 0.78
C TYR A 360 7.01 0.85 1.15
N PHE A 361 7.86 -0.13 1.49
CA PHE A 361 7.40 -1.45 1.86
C PHE A 361 8.18 -2.02 3.05
N THR A 362 7.55 -2.91 3.79
CA THR A 362 8.17 -3.78 4.79
C THR A 362 8.07 -5.24 4.35
N ALA A 363 8.99 -6.06 4.81
CA ALA A 363 8.99 -7.48 4.47
C ALA A 363 9.69 -8.34 5.55
N GLY A 364 9.30 -9.62 5.60
CA GLY A 364 9.91 -10.68 6.41
C GLY A 364 10.57 -11.75 5.54
N PRO A 365 11.70 -11.47 4.86
CA PRO A 365 12.31 -12.43 3.94
C PRO A 365 12.86 -13.68 4.66
N GLY A 366 13.06 -14.75 3.88
CA GLY A 366 13.60 -16.00 4.38
C GLY A 366 12.64 -16.78 5.27
N GLY A 367 11.33 -16.69 5.03
CA GLY A 367 10.28 -17.27 5.87
C GLY A 367 10.26 -16.56 7.23
N GLU A 368 10.17 -15.24 7.20
CA GLU A 368 9.99 -14.33 8.33
C GLU A 368 11.14 -14.29 9.35
N ARG A 369 12.27 -14.92 9.02
CA ARG A 369 13.45 -14.94 9.90
C ARG A 369 14.30 -13.69 9.82
N HIS A 370 14.08 -12.86 8.81
CA HIS A 370 14.80 -11.64 8.53
C HIS A 370 13.85 -10.47 8.36
N GLY A 371 14.38 -9.26 8.32
CA GLY A 371 13.59 -8.05 8.10
C GLY A 371 14.14 -7.19 6.97
N LEU A 372 13.26 -6.57 6.22
CA LEU A 372 13.58 -5.63 5.18
C LEU A 372 12.58 -4.46 5.16
N PHE A 373 13.12 -3.25 5.19
CA PHE A 373 12.40 -2.03 4.87
C PHE A 373 13.01 -1.40 3.63
N GLY A 374 12.20 -1.08 2.64
CA GLY A 374 12.67 -0.55 1.37
C GLY A 374 11.71 0.42 0.70
N SER A 375 12.11 0.91 -0.47
CA SER A 375 11.28 1.75 -1.33
C SER A 375 11.31 1.29 -2.78
N LEU A 376 10.24 1.61 -3.51
CA LEU A 376 10.13 1.50 -4.95
C LEU A 376 9.96 2.90 -5.53
N VAL A 377 10.76 3.23 -6.51
CA VAL A 377 10.70 4.50 -7.24
C VAL A 377 10.62 4.19 -8.74
N THR A 378 10.06 5.10 -9.53
CA THR A 378 10.09 4.98 -10.99
C THR A 378 11.54 4.98 -11.47
N ALA A 379 11.89 4.06 -12.37
CA ALA A 379 13.22 3.99 -12.94
C ALA A 379 13.47 5.24 -13.81
N LYS A 380 14.45 6.06 -13.43
CA LYS A 380 14.85 7.23 -14.21
C LYS A 380 15.67 6.76 -15.42
N LYS A 381 15.40 7.35 -16.58
CA LYS A 381 16.21 7.15 -17.78
C LYS A 381 17.67 7.50 -17.48
N ALA A 382 18.58 6.58 -17.66
CA ALA A 382 20.00 6.89 -17.63
C ALA A 382 20.29 7.90 -18.76
N VAL A 383 20.66 9.13 -18.38
CA VAL A 383 21.10 10.14 -19.35
C VAL A 383 22.36 9.58 -20.01
N ARG A 384 22.24 9.06 -21.24
CA ARG A 384 23.41 8.72 -22.06
C ARG A 384 24.16 10.01 -22.31
N GLY A 385 25.29 10.21 -21.60
CA GLY A 385 26.20 11.30 -21.88
C GLY A 385 26.55 11.27 -23.37
N HIS A 386 26.31 12.38 -24.08
CA HIS A 386 26.82 12.60 -25.38
C HIS A 386 28.36 12.43 -25.31
N ARG A 387 28.89 11.35 -25.87
CA ARG A 387 30.30 11.33 -26.23
C ARG A 387 30.48 12.42 -27.30
N HIS A 388 31.14 13.49 -26.94
CA HIS A 388 31.78 14.34 -27.87
C HIS A 388 32.91 13.50 -28.49
N ASP A 389 32.65 12.95 -29.66
CA ASP A 389 33.75 12.53 -30.56
C ASP A 389 34.36 13.83 -31.10
N ASN A 390 35.46 14.23 -30.49
CA ASN A 390 36.36 15.21 -31.11
C ASN A 390 37.25 14.43 -32.07
N ASP A 391 36.99 14.60 -33.37
CA ASP A 391 37.99 14.45 -34.44
C ASP A 391 38.70 15.78 -34.70
#